data_66786e852e2db1b86518812f7b86cd48
#
_entry.id   66786e852e2db1b86518812f7b86cd48
#
_cell.length_a   1.000
_cell.length_b   1.000
_cell.length_c   1.000
_cell.angle_alpha   90.00
_cell.angle_beta   90.00
_cell.angle_gamma   90.00
#
_symmetry.space_group_name_H-M   'P 1'
#
loop_
_entity.id
_entity.type
_entity.pdbx_description
1 polymer ?
#
loop_
_entity_poly.entity_id
_entity_poly.type
_entity_poly.pdbx_seq_one_letter_code
_entity_poly.pdbx_strand_id
1 'polypeptide(L)'
;PETIRKTCEDALRRLQTDVIDLYYLHRWDKQVPIEDSVGALSDLVRQGKIQTIGLSEVSASTLRKAHAVHPIAAVQTEYSLWTRNPEIAVLQACRELGTAFVAFSPVARGFLCGPLDIASFDAKDIRRTMPRFAPDNYAANLKLLPAYNALAREAGCSPSQLALAWLLHQGEDIIPIPGTTSVDHLLDDLAAADVQLDAGLMKRLEALINQNTVAGDRYNAQANSEVDTEVFA
;
A
#
# COMPACT_ATOMS: atom_id res chain seq x y z
N PRO A 1 -4.64 4.61 23.85
CA PRO A 1 -5.78 5.56 23.79
C PRO A 1 -5.38 7.02 24.04
N GLU A 2 -4.60 7.32 25.09
CA GLU A 2 -4.22 8.68 25.43
C GLU A 2 -3.34 9.32 24.34
N THR A 3 -2.34 8.59 23.85
CA THR A 3 -1.47 9.01 22.77
C THR A 3 -2.27 9.34 21.49
N ILE A 4 -3.27 8.53 21.16
CA ILE A 4 -4.15 8.74 20.00
C ILE A 4 -4.87 10.10 20.11
N ARG A 5 -5.44 10.41 21.28
CA ARG A 5 -6.14 11.67 21.50
C ARG A 5 -5.19 12.86 21.37
N LYS A 6 -4.01 12.78 22.01
CA LYS A 6 -2.99 13.83 21.93
C LYS A 6 -2.51 14.06 20.50
N THR A 7 -2.18 13.00 19.76
CA THR A 7 -1.68 13.12 18.39
C THR A 7 -2.76 13.64 17.43
N CYS A 8 -4.04 13.37 17.67
CA CYS A 8 -5.13 13.97 16.92
C CYS A 8 -5.22 15.48 17.16
N GLU A 9 -5.15 15.94 18.41
CA GLU A 9 -5.12 17.38 18.74
C GLU A 9 -3.92 18.09 18.09
N ASP A 10 -2.75 17.43 18.09
CA ASP A 10 -1.55 17.95 17.45
C ASP A 10 -1.70 18.02 15.93
N ALA A 11 -2.39 17.05 15.32
CA ALA A 11 -2.68 17.03 13.88
C ALA A 11 -3.65 18.15 13.48
N LEU A 12 -4.75 18.33 14.21
CA LEU A 12 -5.72 19.41 13.98
C LEU A 12 -5.04 20.79 14.01
N ARG A 13 -4.20 21.01 15.02
CA ARG A 13 -3.45 22.29 15.12
C ARG A 13 -2.49 22.50 13.95
N ARG A 14 -1.77 21.46 13.52
CA ARG A 14 -0.84 21.56 12.38
C ARG A 14 -1.55 21.75 11.05
N LEU A 15 -2.70 21.11 10.86
CA LEU A 15 -3.52 21.23 9.66
C LEU A 15 -4.35 22.50 9.63
N GLN A 16 -4.46 23.22 10.77
CA GLN A 16 -5.28 24.41 10.91
C GLN A 16 -6.76 24.15 10.53
N THR A 17 -7.28 23.02 10.99
CA THR A 17 -8.67 22.59 10.79
C THR A 17 -9.28 22.11 12.10
N ASP A 18 -10.60 22.19 12.21
CA ASP A 18 -11.33 21.68 13.37
C ASP A 18 -11.72 20.22 13.22
N VAL A 19 -11.71 19.67 11.97
CA VAL A 19 -12.13 18.31 11.65
C VAL A 19 -11.18 17.70 10.63
N ILE A 20 -10.81 16.41 10.84
CA ILE A 20 -10.07 15.60 9.86
C ILE A 20 -11.05 14.59 9.24
N ASP A 21 -11.14 14.55 7.90
CA ASP A 21 -12.08 13.68 7.20
C ASP A 21 -11.76 12.19 7.40
N LEU A 22 -10.49 11.82 7.28
CA LEU A 22 -10.02 10.44 7.46
C LEU A 22 -8.74 10.43 8.31
N TYR A 23 -8.82 9.83 9.49
CA TYR A 23 -7.70 9.75 10.42
C TYR A 23 -7.22 8.31 10.58
N TYR A 24 -5.94 8.07 10.28
CA TYR A 24 -5.36 6.73 10.29
C TYR A 24 -4.66 6.40 11.61
N LEU A 25 -4.87 5.17 12.10
CA LEU A 25 -3.92 4.49 12.97
C LEU A 25 -2.80 3.93 12.10
N HIS A 26 -1.63 4.60 12.06
CA HIS A 26 -0.53 4.29 11.14
C HIS A 26 0.08 2.90 11.36
N ARG A 27 0.26 2.48 12.63
CA ARG A 27 0.64 1.12 13.04
C ARG A 27 -0.10 0.75 14.31
N TRP A 28 -0.54 -0.50 14.38
CA TRP A 28 -1.13 -1.02 15.59
C TRP A 28 -0.04 -1.41 16.58
N ASP A 29 -0.11 -0.87 17.79
CA ASP A 29 0.67 -1.34 18.94
C ASP A 29 0.07 -2.65 19.46
N LYS A 30 0.71 -3.77 19.16
CA LYS A 30 0.24 -5.12 19.49
C LYS A 30 0.18 -5.39 21.00
N GLN A 31 0.72 -4.48 21.85
CA GLN A 31 0.59 -4.55 23.31
C GLN A 31 -0.76 -3.99 23.80
N VAL A 32 -1.47 -3.26 22.95
CA VAL A 32 -2.80 -2.70 23.23
C VAL A 32 -3.83 -3.38 22.32
N PRO A 33 -4.93 -3.92 22.86
CA PRO A 33 -6.00 -4.47 22.05
C PRO A 33 -6.43 -3.49 20.97
N ILE A 34 -6.65 -3.98 19.74
CA ILE A 34 -7.07 -3.11 18.62
C ILE A 34 -8.41 -2.44 18.94
N GLU A 35 -9.26 -3.13 19.67
CA GLU A 35 -10.57 -2.66 20.12
C GLU A 35 -10.44 -1.41 21.00
N ASP A 36 -9.46 -1.34 21.89
CA ASP A 36 -9.21 -0.16 22.74
C ASP A 36 -8.69 1.03 21.93
N SER A 37 -7.83 0.75 20.94
CA SER A 37 -7.32 1.78 20.03
C SER A 37 -8.44 2.36 19.17
N VAL A 38 -9.29 1.51 18.60
CA VAL A 38 -10.45 1.92 17.79
C VAL A 38 -11.52 2.57 18.66
N GLY A 39 -11.71 2.13 19.90
CA GLY A 39 -12.57 2.78 20.87
C GLY A 39 -12.18 4.25 21.11
N ALA A 40 -10.87 4.53 21.26
CA ALA A 40 -10.38 5.90 21.38
C ALA A 40 -10.58 6.74 20.12
N LEU A 41 -10.46 6.15 18.93
CA LEU A 41 -10.74 6.81 17.65
C LEU A 41 -12.26 7.07 17.50
N SER A 42 -13.09 6.13 17.90
CA SER A 42 -14.57 6.31 17.94
C SER A 42 -15.00 7.45 18.85
N ASP A 43 -14.30 7.65 19.99
CA ASP A 43 -14.52 8.83 20.85
C ASP A 43 -14.22 10.14 20.09
N LEU A 44 -13.18 10.18 19.29
CA LEU A 44 -12.81 11.35 18.48
C LEU A 44 -13.86 11.62 17.37
N VAL A 45 -14.45 10.57 16.79
CA VAL A 45 -15.59 10.71 15.86
C VAL A 45 -16.78 11.34 16.58
N ARG A 46 -17.15 10.82 17.76
CA ARG A 46 -18.27 11.37 18.56
C ARG A 46 -18.04 12.81 19.01
N GLN A 47 -16.78 13.22 19.19
CA GLN A 47 -16.39 14.60 19.51
C GLN A 47 -16.38 15.51 18.26
N GLY A 48 -16.61 14.98 17.07
CA GLY A 48 -16.56 15.73 15.82
C GLY A 48 -15.16 16.18 15.38
N LYS A 49 -14.09 15.59 15.94
CA LYS A 49 -12.69 15.90 15.61
C LYS A 49 -12.18 15.17 14.38
N ILE A 50 -12.72 13.98 14.13
CA ILE A 50 -12.49 13.20 12.92
C ILE A 50 -13.81 12.72 12.37
N GLN A 51 -13.94 12.52 11.05
CA GLN A 51 -15.16 12.01 10.45
C GLN A 51 -15.13 10.48 10.32
N THR A 52 -14.01 9.94 9.86
CA THR A 52 -13.84 8.51 9.59
C THR A 52 -12.49 7.99 10.08
N ILE A 53 -12.44 6.68 10.30
CA ILE A 53 -11.26 5.96 10.81
C ILE A 53 -10.64 5.13 9.70
N GLY A 54 -9.31 5.22 9.55
CA GLY A 54 -8.50 4.33 8.74
C GLY A 54 -7.53 3.51 9.57
N LEU A 55 -7.15 2.34 9.06
CA LEU A 55 -6.08 1.49 9.60
C LEU A 55 -4.98 1.30 8.57
N SER A 56 -3.78 0.96 9.02
CA SER A 56 -2.65 0.70 8.12
C SER A 56 -1.93 -0.59 8.51
N GLU A 57 -1.63 -1.43 7.50
CA GLU A 57 -0.83 -2.64 7.65
C GLU A 57 -1.39 -3.64 8.68
N VAL A 58 -2.71 -3.86 8.62
CA VAL A 58 -3.42 -4.82 9.46
C VAL A 58 -3.93 -6.03 8.66
N SER A 59 -4.03 -7.19 9.33
CA SER A 59 -4.61 -8.41 8.77
C SER A 59 -6.15 -8.31 8.66
N ALA A 60 -6.73 -9.21 7.87
CA ALA A 60 -8.19 -9.37 7.77
C ALA A 60 -8.83 -9.63 9.15
N SER A 61 -8.17 -10.43 10.00
CA SER A 61 -8.65 -10.71 11.35
C SER A 61 -8.71 -9.46 12.20
N THR A 62 -7.65 -8.66 12.20
CA THR A 62 -7.56 -7.41 12.96
C THR A 62 -8.54 -6.36 12.41
N LEU A 63 -8.68 -6.26 11.08
CA LEU A 63 -9.67 -5.38 10.45
C LEU A 63 -11.10 -5.72 10.92
N ARG A 64 -11.48 -7.00 10.95
CA ARG A 64 -12.81 -7.43 11.40
C ARG A 64 -13.07 -7.07 12.87
N LYS A 65 -12.09 -7.28 13.75
CA LYS A 65 -12.19 -6.89 15.16
C LYS A 65 -12.36 -5.38 15.33
N ALA A 66 -11.54 -4.61 14.62
CA ALA A 66 -11.60 -3.15 14.60
C ALA A 66 -12.95 -2.64 14.11
N HIS A 67 -13.44 -3.18 12.99
CA HIS A 67 -14.71 -2.79 12.35
C HIS A 67 -15.92 -3.12 13.23
N ALA A 68 -15.85 -4.15 14.05
CA ALA A 68 -16.90 -4.49 15.01
C ALA A 68 -17.04 -3.45 16.13
N VAL A 69 -15.98 -2.69 16.45
CA VAL A 69 -16.03 -1.59 17.43
C VAL A 69 -16.58 -0.31 16.79
N HIS A 70 -16.07 0.03 15.60
CA HIS A 70 -16.51 1.18 14.82
C HIS A 70 -16.21 0.93 13.34
N PRO A 71 -17.09 1.32 12.40
CA PRO A 71 -16.83 1.16 10.98
C PRO A 71 -15.48 1.75 10.56
N ILE A 72 -14.68 0.96 9.85
CA ILE A 72 -13.38 1.37 9.29
C ILE A 72 -13.61 1.76 7.83
N ALA A 73 -13.33 3.01 7.49
CA ALA A 73 -13.56 3.55 6.16
C ALA A 73 -12.50 3.11 5.15
N ALA A 74 -11.25 2.98 5.60
CA ALA A 74 -10.15 2.61 4.72
C ALA A 74 -9.07 1.78 5.43
N VAL A 75 -8.44 0.86 4.68
CA VAL A 75 -7.20 0.18 5.07
C VAL A 75 -6.10 0.56 4.08
N GLN A 76 -4.98 1.07 4.59
CA GLN A 76 -3.82 1.41 3.78
C GLN A 76 -2.72 0.36 3.96
N THR A 77 -2.40 -0.39 2.89
CA THR A 77 -1.40 -1.45 2.91
C THR A 77 -0.60 -1.43 1.61
N GLU A 78 0.66 -1.87 1.64
CA GLU A 78 1.47 -1.99 0.42
C GLU A 78 0.85 -3.02 -0.52
N TYR A 79 0.54 -2.59 -1.75
CA TYR A 79 0.02 -3.47 -2.78
C TYR A 79 0.52 -3.06 -4.17
N SER A 80 1.05 -4.02 -4.89
CA SER A 80 1.54 -3.87 -6.26
C SER A 80 1.74 -5.27 -6.86
N LEU A 81 2.08 -5.34 -8.15
CA LEU A 81 2.57 -6.59 -8.76
C LEU A 81 3.71 -7.23 -7.94
N TRP A 82 4.53 -6.41 -7.27
CA TRP A 82 5.68 -6.88 -6.49
C TRP A 82 5.33 -7.30 -5.06
N THR A 83 4.18 -6.89 -4.54
CA THR A 83 3.72 -7.20 -3.17
C THR A 83 2.26 -7.61 -3.22
N ARG A 84 1.99 -8.92 -3.20
CA ARG A 84 0.68 -9.54 -3.38
C ARG A 84 0.03 -10.04 -2.08
N ASN A 85 0.67 -9.79 -0.93
CA ASN A 85 0.18 -10.21 0.40
C ASN A 85 -1.28 -9.83 0.68
N PRO A 86 -1.81 -8.64 0.27
CA PRO A 86 -3.21 -8.31 0.49
C PRO A 86 -4.23 -9.27 -0.13
N GLU A 87 -3.83 -10.01 -1.17
CA GLU A 87 -4.69 -10.98 -1.85
C GLU A 87 -4.97 -12.24 -1.01
N ILE A 88 -4.17 -12.49 0.05
CA ILE A 88 -4.37 -13.66 0.91
C ILE A 88 -5.72 -13.57 1.63
N ALA A 89 -6.07 -12.42 2.23
CA ALA A 89 -7.32 -12.28 2.96
C ALA A 89 -7.85 -10.83 3.09
N VAL A 90 -6.97 -9.83 3.25
CA VAL A 90 -7.42 -8.48 3.64
C VAL A 90 -8.24 -7.77 2.56
N LEU A 91 -7.96 -7.99 1.27
CA LEU A 91 -8.77 -7.43 0.18
C LEU A 91 -10.22 -7.96 0.23
N GLN A 92 -10.39 -9.27 0.45
CA GLN A 92 -11.71 -9.84 0.61
C GLN A 92 -12.43 -9.27 1.83
N ALA A 93 -11.75 -9.14 2.97
CA ALA A 93 -12.32 -8.55 4.16
C ALA A 93 -12.75 -7.09 3.94
N CYS A 94 -11.96 -6.29 3.21
CA CYS A 94 -12.34 -4.93 2.84
C CYS A 94 -13.64 -4.89 2.05
N ARG A 95 -13.79 -5.76 1.03
CA ARG A 95 -15.01 -5.85 0.20
C ARG A 95 -16.23 -6.24 1.01
N GLU A 96 -16.11 -7.24 1.89
CA GLU A 96 -17.20 -7.70 2.76
C GLU A 96 -17.66 -6.63 3.74
N LEU A 97 -16.75 -5.75 4.19
CA LEU A 97 -17.02 -4.71 5.19
C LEU A 97 -17.36 -3.34 4.56
N GLY A 98 -17.26 -3.20 3.23
CA GLY A 98 -17.42 -1.91 2.56
C GLY A 98 -16.29 -0.92 2.89
N THR A 99 -15.09 -1.44 3.18
CA THR A 99 -13.88 -0.66 3.51
C THR A 99 -13.06 -0.44 2.23
N ALA A 100 -12.69 0.80 1.92
CA ALA A 100 -11.80 1.09 0.80
C ALA A 100 -10.38 0.56 1.07
N PHE A 101 -9.71 0.08 0.02
CA PHE A 101 -8.32 -0.37 0.12
C PHE A 101 -7.38 0.65 -0.55
N VAL A 102 -6.49 1.25 0.23
CA VAL A 102 -5.53 2.26 -0.23
C VAL A 102 -4.16 1.61 -0.41
N ALA A 103 -3.74 1.48 -1.67
CA ALA A 103 -2.51 0.81 -2.06
C ALA A 103 -1.32 1.78 -2.05
N PHE A 104 -0.45 1.72 -1.04
CA PHE A 104 0.79 2.48 -1.07
C PHE A 104 1.91 1.71 -1.78
N SER A 105 2.95 2.44 -2.23
CA SER A 105 4.04 1.91 -3.07
C SER A 105 3.55 1.15 -4.31
N PRO A 106 2.55 1.66 -5.05
CA PRO A 106 1.91 0.94 -6.14
C PRO A 106 2.86 0.63 -7.30
N VAL A 107 3.94 1.40 -7.46
CA VAL A 107 5.01 1.19 -8.44
C VAL A 107 6.24 0.48 -7.85
N ALA A 108 6.05 -0.31 -6.77
CA ALA A 108 7.10 -1.10 -6.14
C ALA A 108 8.33 -0.25 -5.73
N ARG A 109 8.11 0.90 -5.10
CA ARG A 109 9.15 1.86 -4.68
C ARG A 109 10.04 2.32 -5.82
N GLY A 110 9.48 2.44 -7.02
CA GLY A 110 10.15 2.87 -8.25
C GLY A 110 10.70 1.70 -9.09
N PHE A 111 10.74 0.47 -8.60
CA PHE A 111 11.24 -0.69 -9.37
C PHE A 111 10.45 -0.91 -10.67
N LEU A 112 9.13 -0.80 -10.63
CA LEU A 112 8.27 -0.97 -11.81
C LEU A 112 8.29 0.22 -12.78
N CYS A 113 9.00 1.31 -12.45
CA CYS A 113 9.23 2.42 -13.37
C CYS A 113 10.49 2.20 -14.25
N GLY A 114 11.34 1.23 -13.89
CA GLY A 114 12.59 0.92 -14.59
C GLY A 114 13.73 0.58 -13.65
N PRO A 115 14.92 0.27 -14.20
CA PRO A 115 16.07 -0.06 -13.38
C PRO A 115 16.53 1.15 -12.55
N LEU A 116 16.81 0.90 -11.27
CA LEU A 116 17.32 1.91 -10.34
C LEU A 116 18.81 1.69 -10.10
N ASP A 117 19.57 2.77 -10.00
CA ASP A 117 20.94 2.71 -9.51
C ASP A 117 20.93 2.65 -7.97
N ILE A 118 20.94 1.44 -7.43
CA ILE A 118 20.91 1.20 -5.98
C ILE A 118 22.17 1.73 -5.26
N ALA A 119 23.27 1.91 -5.98
CA ALA A 119 24.51 2.46 -5.41
C ALA A 119 24.38 3.96 -5.14
N SER A 120 23.56 4.66 -5.91
CA SER A 120 23.31 6.10 -5.79
C SER A 120 22.27 6.47 -4.72
N PHE A 121 21.63 5.50 -4.07
CA PHE A 121 20.63 5.78 -3.04
C PHE A 121 21.22 6.61 -1.88
N ASP A 122 20.52 7.64 -1.46
CA ASP A 122 20.87 8.42 -0.26
C ASP A 122 21.07 7.50 0.96
N ALA A 123 21.95 7.89 1.86
CA ALA A 123 22.27 7.09 3.06
C ALA A 123 21.02 6.80 3.94
N LYS A 124 20.00 7.67 3.88
CA LYS A 124 18.73 7.53 4.60
C LYS A 124 17.63 6.86 3.78
N ASP A 125 17.90 6.48 2.54
CA ASP A 125 16.92 5.82 1.69
C ASP A 125 16.53 4.45 2.28
N ILE A 126 15.27 4.28 2.59
CA ILE A 126 14.74 3.07 3.23
C ILE A 126 14.99 1.81 2.39
N ARG A 127 15.10 1.94 1.06
CA ARG A 127 15.34 0.83 0.15
C ARG A 127 16.68 0.14 0.40
N ARG A 128 17.67 0.85 0.97
CA ARG A 128 18.98 0.29 1.34
C ARG A 128 18.89 -0.85 2.36
N THR A 129 17.85 -0.86 3.18
CA THR A 129 17.64 -1.88 4.23
C THR A 129 16.59 -2.92 3.85
N MET A 130 15.97 -2.76 2.67
CA MET A 130 14.93 -3.68 2.19
C MET A 130 15.54 -4.87 1.47
N PRO A 131 15.17 -6.12 1.83
CA PRO A 131 15.77 -7.33 1.26
C PRO A 131 15.69 -7.41 -0.27
N ARG A 132 14.62 -6.90 -0.89
CA ARG A 132 14.42 -6.88 -2.36
C ARG A 132 15.44 -6.03 -3.11
N PHE A 133 16.05 -5.05 -2.43
CA PHE A 133 17.10 -4.19 -2.97
C PHE A 133 18.50 -4.63 -2.56
N ALA A 134 18.65 -5.71 -1.78
CA ALA A 134 19.96 -6.33 -1.56
C ALA A 134 20.55 -6.76 -2.93
N PRO A 135 21.88 -6.64 -3.15
CA PRO A 135 22.49 -6.79 -4.48
C PRO A 135 22.06 -8.05 -5.24
N ASP A 136 22.08 -9.21 -4.60
CA ASP A 136 21.74 -10.49 -5.24
C ASP A 136 20.26 -10.59 -5.59
N ASN A 137 19.38 -10.18 -4.65
CA ASN A 137 17.93 -10.15 -4.87
C ASN A 137 17.56 -9.13 -5.96
N TYR A 138 18.18 -7.95 -5.91
CA TYR A 138 17.94 -6.92 -6.91
C TYR A 138 18.39 -7.36 -8.31
N ALA A 139 19.55 -8.00 -8.43
CA ALA A 139 20.03 -8.56 -9.70
C ALA A 139 19.09 -9.65 -10.25
N ALA A 140 18.51 -10.47 -9.37
CA ALA A 140 17.50 -11.46 -9.75
C ALA A 140 16.20 -10.78 -10.23
N ASN A 141 15.72 -9.78 -9.49
CA ASN A 141 14.51 -9.03 -9.83
C ASN A 141 14.64 -8.24 -11.14
N LEU A 142 15.80 -7.67 -11.44
CA LEU A 142 16.04 -6.95 -12.70
C LEU A 142 15.73 -7.80 -13.95
N LYS A 143 15.85 -9.14 -13.86
CA LYS A 143 15.54 -10.05 -14.97
C LYS A 143 14.05 -10.04 -15.35
N LEU A 144 13.16 -9.55 -14.49
CA LEU A 144 11.73 -9.42 -14.75
C LEU A 144 11.42 -8.21 -15.65
N LEU A 145 12.22 -7.14 -15.57
CA LEU A 145 11.92 -5.86 -16.24
C LEU A 145 11.86 -5.93 -17.77
N PRO A 146 12.70 -6.68 -18.50
CA PRO A 146 12.60 -6.73 -19.96
C PRO A 146 11.24 -7.25 -20.45
N ALA A 147 10.72 -8.31 -19.84
CA ALA A 147 9.40 -8.87 -20.16
C ALA A 147 8.28 -7.93 -19.71
N TYR A 148 8.38 -7.34 -18.51
CA TYR A 148 7.44 -6.35 -18.00
C TYR A 148 7.33 -5.13 -18.92
N ASN A 149 8.47 -4.57 -19.36
CA ASN A 149 8.50 -3.44 -20.31
C ASN A 149 7.94 -3.82 -21.70
N ALA A 150 8.06 -5.09 -22.11
CA ALA A 150 7.43 -5.56 -23.34
C ALA A 150 5.89 -5.55 -23.22
N LEU A 151 5.36 -5.98 -22.06
CA LEU A 151 3.90 -5.91 -21.78
C LEU A 151 3.39 -4.46 -21.71
N ALA A 152 4.17 -3.53 -21.14
CA ALA A 152 3.82 -2.11 -21.14
C ALA A 152 3.72 -1.54 -22.58
N ARG A 153 4.70 -1.85 -23.43
CA ARG A 153 4.64 -1.43 -24.84
C ARG A 153 3.46 -2.05 -25.60
N GLU A 154 3.11 -3.31 -25.32
CA GLU A 154 1.94 -3.97 -25.90
C GLU A 154 0.64 -3.28 -25.47
N ALA A 155 0.55 -2.86 -24.21
CA ALA A 155 -0.57 -2.09 -23.68
C ALA A 155 -0.60 -0.64 -24.16
N GLY A 156 0.45 -0.15 -24.87
CA GLY A 156 0.55 1.22 -25.34
C GLY A 156 0.75 2.25 -24.22
N CYS A 157 1.35 1.84 -23.09
CA CYS A 157 1.52 2.70 -21.92
C CYS A 157 2.95 2.65 -21.35
N SER A 158 3.25 3.57 -20.42
CA SER A 158 4.50 3.53 -19.67
C SER A 158 4.51 2.37 -18.64
N PRO A 159 5.70 1.94 -18.17
CA PRO A 159 5.78 0.92 -17.11
C PRO A 159 5.09 1.34 -15.81
N SER A 160 5.16 2.63 -15.41
CA SER A 160 4.44 3.17 -14.26
C SER A 160 2.93 3.11 -14.44
N GLN A 161 2.44 3.53 -15.62
CA GLN A 161 1.02 3.42 -15.97
C GLN A 161 0.53 1.97 -15.93
N LEU A 162 1.34 1.02 -16.44
CA LEU A 162 0.98 -0.40 -16.40
C LEU A 162 0.83 -0.91 -14.95
N ALA A 163 1.73 -0.52 -14.04
CA ALA A 163 1.66 -0.90 -12.63
C ALA A 163 0.39 -0.35 -11.96
N LEU A 164 0.07 0.91 -12.22
CA LEU A 164 -1.11 1.57 -11.65
C LEU A 164 -2.41 1.03 -12.26
N ALA A 165 -2.46 0.87 -13.58
CA ALA A 165 -3.61 0.29 -14.27
C ALA A 165 -3.89 -1.14 -13.80
N TRP A 166 -2.86 -1.96 -13.58
CA TRP A 166 -3.03 -3.29 -13.02
C TRP A 166 -3.74 -3.24 -11.65
N LEU A 167 -3.38 -2.31 -10.76
CA LEU A 167 -4.05 -2.11 -9.48
C LEU A 167 -5.51 -1.69 -9.65
N LEU A 168 -5.79 -0.73 -10.53
CA LEU A 168 -7.14 -0.26 -10.81
C LEU A 168 -8.05 -1.37 -11.37
N HIS A 169 -7.48 -2.36 -12.07
CA HIS A 169 -8.22 -3.52 -12.57
C HIS A 169 -8.44 -4.62 -11.51
N GLN A 170 -7.88 -4.50 -10.30
CA GLN A 170 -8.13 -5.45 -9.21
C GLN A 170 -9.49 -5.24 -8.53
N GLY A 171 -10.07 -4.04 -8.62
CA GLY A 171 -11.37 -3.73 -8.04
C GLY A 171 -11.63 -2.22 -7.90
N GLU A 172 -12.89 -1.84 -7.90
CA GLU A 172 -13.33 -0.44 -7.72
C GLU A 172 -13.06 0.09 -6.30
N ASP A 173 -12.80 -0.80 -5.38
CA ASP A 173 -12.48 -0.53 -3.97
C ASP A 173 -11.00 -0.19 -3.75
N ILE A 174 -10.15 -0.28 -4.80
CA ILE A 174 -8.70 -0.10 -4.70
C ILE A 174 -8.28 1.29 -5.17
N ILE A 175 -7.59 2.03 -4.30
CA ILE A 175 -7.13 3.39 -4.52
C ILE A 175 -5.60 3.41 -4.46
N PRO A 176 -4.87 3.40 -5.59
CA PRO A 176 -3.42 3.54 -5.58
C PRO A 176 -2.99 4.96 -5.22
N ILE A 177 -1.93 5.08 -4.39
CA ILE A 177 -1.36 6.37 -3.97
C ILE A 177 0.11 6.46 -4.38
N PRO A 178 0.43 6.67 -5.69
CA PRO A 178 1.79 6.87 -6.13
C PRO A 178 2.36 8.18 -5.58
N GLY A 179 3.60 8.14 -5.09
CA GLY A 179 4.30 9.33 -4.59
C GLY A 179 5.31 9.85 -5.62
N THR A 180 5.23 11.13 -5.95
CA THR A 180 6.19 11.79 -6.85
C THR A 180 6.46 13.25 -6.45
N THR A 181 7.61 13.77 -6.87
CA THR A 181 7.98 15.20 -6.78
C THR A 181 8.07 15.86 -8.16
N SER A 182 7.78 15.11 -9.24
CA SER A 182 7.81 15.58 -10.62
C SER A 182 6.38 15.76 -11.15
N VAL A 183 6.12 16.90 -11.78
CA VAL A 183 4.83 17.17 -12.46
C VAL A 183 4.62 16.19 -13.61
N ASP A 184 5.67 15.90 -14.38
CA ASP A 184 5.58 14.96 -15.51
C ASP A 184 5.23 13.55 -15.05
N HIS A 185 5.83 13.09 -13.95
CA HIS A 185 5.47 11.79 -13.36
C HIS A 185 4.04 11.80 -12.81
N LEU A 186 3.57 12.91 -12.24
CA LEU A 186 2.17 13.01 -11.79
C LEU A 186 1.19 12.88 -12.96
N LEU A 187 1.49 13.54 -14.09
CA LEU A 187 0.66 13.45 -15.30
C LEU A 187 0.68 12.03 -15.90
N ASP A 188 1.85 11.38 -15.89
CA ASP A 188 2.00 9.98 -16.30
C ASP A 188 1.18 9.04 -15.40
N ASP A 189 1.25 9.21 -14.09
CA ASP A 189 0.49 8.42 -13.11
C ASP A 189 -1.03 8.61 -13.28
N LEU A 190 -1.50 9.84 -13.50
CA LEU A 190 -2.92 10.13 -13.72
C LEU A 190 -3.46 9.47 -14.98
N ALA A 191 -2.67 9.45 -16.06
CA ALA A 191 -3.06 8.82 -17.32
C ALA A 191 -3.21 7.29 -17.22
N ALA A 192 -2.74 6.67 -16.14
CA ALA A 192 -2.97 5.24 -15.87
C ALA A 192 -4.46 4.88 -15.75
N ALA A 193 -5.32 5.84 -15.39
CA ALA A 193 -6.76 5.64 -15.26
C ALA A 193 -7.44 5.33 -16.60
N ASP A 194 -6.85 5.76 -17.73
CA ASP A 194 -7.37 5.53 -19.07
C ASP A 194 -6.85 4.24 -19.72
N VAL A 195 -5.85 3.58 -19.09
CA VAL A 195 -5.24 2.36 -19.63
C VAL A 195 -6.16 1.17 -19.43
N GLN A 196 -6.55 0.53 -20.54
CA GLN A 196 -7.38 -0.67 -20.52
C GLN A 196 -6.51 -1.92 -20.65
N LEU A 197 -6.66 -2.84 -19.70
CA LEU A 197 -5.96 -4.13 -19.69
C LEU A 197 -6.96 -5.25 -19.92
N ASP A 198 -6.76 -6.05 -20.97
CA ASP A 198 -7.56 -7.23 -21.16
C ASP A 198 -7.17 -8.38 -20.21
N ALA A 199 -8.04 -9.38 -20.08
CA ALA A 199 -7.81 -10.52 -19.19
C ALA A 199 -6.55 -11.33 -19.56
N GLY A 200 -6.15 -11.36 -20.82
CA GLY A 200 -4.94 -12.05 -21.28
C GLY A 200 -3.68 -11.33 -20.80
N LEU A 201 -3.65 -10.00 -20.89
CA LEU A 201 -2.55 -9.17 -20.43
C LEU A 201 -2.45 -9.23 -18.90
N MET A 202 -3.58 -9.11 -18.19
CA MET A 202 -3.63 -9.27 -16.73
C MET A 202 -3.02 -10.60 -16.28
N LYS A 203 -3.44 -11.72 -16.88
CA LYS A 203 -2.92 -13.05 -16.57
C LYS A 203 -1.41 -13.15 -16.81
N ARG A 204 -0.88 -12.54 -17.88
CA ARG A 204 0.57 -12.55 -18.18
C ARG A 204 1.36 -11.72 -17.18
N LEU A 205 0.83 -10.57 -16.76
CA LEU A 205 1.44 -9.74 -15.72
C LEU A 205 1.54 -10.52 -14.40
N GLU A 206 0.46 -11.17 -14.00
CA GLU A 206 0.38 -11.96 -12.76
C GLU A 206 1.29 -13.20 -12.78
N ALA A 207 1.45 -13.82 -13.93
CA ALA A 207 2.39 -14.92 -14.10
C ALA A 207 3.85 -14.46 -14.07
N LEU A 208 4.12 -13.25 -14.59
CA LEU A 208 5.48 -12.71 -14.66
C LEU A 208 5.99 -12.22 -13.30
N ILE A 209 5.15 -11.47 -12.58
CA ILE A 209 5.56 -10.84 -11.32
C ILE A 209 4.56 -11.24 -10.21
N ASN A 210 5.03 -12.07 -9.28
CA ASN A 210 4.25 -12.58 -8.16
C ASN A 210 5.16 -13.04 -7.02
N GLN A 211 4.60 -13.54 -5.93
CA GLN A 211 5.34 -13.99 -4.74
C GLN A 211 6.36 -15.11 -5.00
N ASN A 212 6.26 -15.85 -6.11
CA ASN A 212 7.18 -16.94 -6.45
C ASN A 212 8.32 -16.49 -7.39
N THR A 213 8.16 -15.37 -8.08
CA THR A 213 9.12 -14.84 -9.04
C THR A 213 9.95 -13.68 -8.49
N VAL A 214 9.45 -13.01 -7.46
CA VAL A 214 10.13 -11.89 -6.79
C VAL A 214 11.12 -12.41 -5.75
N ALA A 215 12.38 -12.03 -5.87
CA ALA A 215 13.43 -12.39 -4.92
C ALA A 215 13.48 -11.42 -3.74
N GLY A 216 13.56 -11.97 -2.54
CA GLY A 216 13.69 -11.24 -1.28
C GLY A 216 12.35 -10.90 -0.61
N ASP A 217 12.40 -10.86 0.72
CA ASP A 217 11.26 -10.48 1.54
C ASP A 217 10.88 -9.01 1.35
N ARG A 218 9.62 -8.69 1.63
CA ARG A 218 9.09 -7.33 1.58
C ARG A 218 9.82 -6.39 2.52
N TYR A 219 10.00 -6.81 3.75
CA TYR A 219 10.66 -6.05 4.81
C TYR A 219 11.75 -6.89 5.49
N ASN A 220 12.70 -6.23 6.13
CA ASN A 220 13.61 -6.88 7.08
C ASN A 220 12.84 -7.31 8.36
N ALA A 221 13.48 -8.12 9.22
CA ALA A 221 12.85 -8.66 10.42
C ALA A 221 12.30 -7.56 11.37
N GLN A 222 13.01 -6.43 11.51
CA GLN A 222 12.57 -5.31 12.33
C GLN A 222 11.26 -4.72 11.80
N ALA A 223 11.21 -4.33 10.54
CA ALA A 223 10.03 -3.72 9.94
C ALA A 223 8.85 -4.70 9.84
N ASN A 224 9.11 -6.01 9.66
CA ASN A 224 8.08 -7.05 9.72
C ASN A 224 7.43 -7.17 11.10
N SER A 225 8.17 -6.90 12.20
CA SER A 225 7.60 -6.93 13.54
C SER A 225 6.56 -5.81 13.78
N GLU A 226 6.64 -4.73 13.02
CA GLU A 226 5.78 -3.55 13.15
C GLU A 226 4.47 -3.64 12.36
N VAL A 227 4.32 -4.65 11.51
CA VAL A 227 3.11 -4.86 10.69
C VAL A 227 2.36 -6.13 11.14
N ASP A 228 1.07 -6.19 10.84
CA ASP A 228 0.19 -7.31 11.16
C ASP A 228 -0.43 -7.95 9.90
N THR A 229 0.16 -7.69 8.74
CA THR A 229 -0.34 -8.22 7.46
C THR A 229 -0.07 -9.72 7.32
N GLU A 230 -0.91 -10.38 6.54
CA GLU A 230 -0.72 -11.78 6.15
C GLU A 230 0.60 -11.96 5.38
N VAL A 231 1.19 -13.15 5.51
CA VAL A 231 2.37 -13.58 4.77
C VAL A 231 2.07 -14.88 4.03
N PHE A 232 2.65 -15.04 2.85
CA PHE A 232 2.59 -16.31 2.13
C PHE A 232 3.37 -17.39 2.90
N ALA A 233 2.86 -18.63 2.87
CA ALA A 233 3.48 -19.80 3.48
C ALA A 233 4.73 -20.25 2.70
#